data_6d6e29d7d80127079b98b1ea98fec479
#
_entry.id   6d6e29d7d80127079b98b1ea98fec479
#
_cell.length_a   1.000
_cell.length_b   1.000
_cell.length_c   1.000
_cell.angle_alpha   90.00
_cell.angle_beta   90.00
_cell.angle_gamma   90.00
#
_symmetry.space_group_name_H-M   'P 1'
#
loop_
_entity.id
_entity.type
_entity.pdbx_description
1 polymer ?
#
loop_
_entity_poly.entity_id
_entity_poly.type
_entity_poly.pdbx_seq_one_letter_code
_entity_poly.pdbx_strand_id
1 'polypeptide(L)'
;GDELMADAYLKLILVMILRRSMEWELGCHAEIMPQLVVETFSYIEEHLTQEITLKKLEEHIHHSGTYISRCFKRITGISLQQFILAKKITLSCRLLREGYAPSEVCYMTGFNNYSNYSRTFSKQMGLSPKKYQMMSR
;
A
#
# COMPACT_ATOMS: atom_id res chain seq x y z
N GLY A 1 -11.77 4.57 9.86
CA GLY A 1 -12.91 4.24 9.35
C GLY A 1 -13.25 4.48 7.91
N ASP A 2 -14.10 5.44 7.69
CA ASP A 2 -14.70 5.69 6.37
C ASP A 2 -13.67 6.09 5.30
N GLU A 3 -12.65 6.83 5.68
CA GLU A 3 -11.59 7.24 4.76
C GLU A 3 -10.76 6.06 4.26
N LEU A 4 -10.53 5.06 5.10
CA LEU A 4 -9.82 3.84 4.74
C LEU A 4 -10.60 3.00 3.74
N MET A 5 -11.89 2.82 3.99
CA MET A 5 -12.77 2.07 3.10
C MET A 5 -12.97 2.79 1.77
N ALA A 6 -13.15 4.12 1.82
CA ALA A 6 -13.28 4.93 0.62
C ALA A 6 -12.03 4.86 -0.25
N ASP A 7 -10.84 4.92 0.36
CA ASP A 7 -9.57 4.84 -0.36
C ASP A 7 -9.37 3.46 -1.01
N ALA A 8 -9.69 2.39 -0.27
CA ALA A 8 -9.61 1.02 -0.79
C ALA A 8 -10.58 0.81 -1.95
N TYR A 9 -11.82 1.27 -1.82
CA TYR A 9 -12.81 1.19 -2.89
C TYR A 9 -12.41 2.00 -4.10
N LEU A 10 -11.89 3.20 -3.89
CA LEU A 10 -11.43 4.08 -4.98
C LEU A 10 -10.32 3.39 -5.78
N LYS A 11 -9.36 2.77 -5.11
CA LYS A 11 -8.27 2.06 -5.75
C LYS A 11 -8.75 0.83 -6.51
N LEU A 12 -9.68 0.07 -5.94
CA LEU A 12 -10.30 -1.07 -6.61
C LEU A 12 -11.06 -0.64 -7.86
N ILE A 13 -11.87 0.40 -7.75
CA ILE A 13 -12.62 0.97 -8.88
C ILE A 13 -11.65 1.46 -9.95
N LEU A 14 -10.60 2.15 -9.56
CA LEU A 14 -9.59 2.65 -10.48
C LEU A 14 -8.91 1.52 -11.24
N VAL A 15 -8.54 0.44 -10.53
CA VAL A 15 -7.96 -0.75 -11.17
C VAL A 15 -8.94 -1.39 -12.14
N MET A 16 -10.21 -1.49 -11.78
CA MET A 16 -11.22 -2.06 -12.66
C MET A 16 -11.47 -1.21 -13.91
N ILE A 17 -11.49 0.11 -13.77
CA ILE A 17 -11.64 1.04 -14.90
C ILE A 17 -10.44 0.96 -15.82
N LEU A 18 -9.23 0.98 -15.27
CA LEU A 18 -7.98 0.89 -16.02
C LEU A 18 -7.85 -0.48 -16.71
N ARG A 19 -8.33 -1.53 -16.07
CA ARG A 19 -8.39 -2.86 -16.67
C ARG A 19 -9.19 -2.87 -17.97
N ARG A 20 -10.37 -2.25 -17.97
CA ARG A 20 -11.20 -2.12 -19.18
C ARG A 20 -10.51 -1.31 -20.26
N SER A 21 -9.92 -0.18 -19.90
CA SER A 21 -9.22 0.68 -20.84
C SER A 21 -8.04 -0.03 -21.48
N MET A 22 -7.30 -0.81 -20.70
CA MET A 22 -6.12 -1.51 -21.19
C MET A 22 -6.46 -2.73 -22.05
N GLU A 23 -7.58 -3.36 -21.83
CA GLU A 23 -8.07 -4.45 -22.70
C GLU A 23 -8.26 -3.98 -24.15
N TRP A 24 -8.57 -2.71 -24.34
CA TRP A 24 -8.74 -2.10 -25.65
C TRP A 24 -7.41 -1.74 -26.33
N GLU A 25 -6.39 -1.38 -25.54
CA GLU A 25 -5.15 -0.81 -26.08
C GLU A 25 -4.00 -1.80 -26.27
N LEU A 26 -3.95 -2.90 -25.53
CA LEU A 26 -2.75 -3.75 -25.42
C LEU A 26 -2.88 -5.19 -25.91
N GLY A 27 -4.01 -5.60 -26.45
CA GLY A 27 -4.19 -6.97 -26.97
C GLY A 27 -3.91 -8.04 -25.92
N CYS A 28 -3.09 -9.05 -26.27
CA CYS A 28 -2.86 -10.21 -25.41
C CYS A 28 -2.12 -9.91 -24.10
N HIS A 29 -1.46 -8.77 -23.97
CA HIS A 29 -0.83 -8.37 -22.71
C HIS A 29 -1.82 -7.78 -21.72
N ALA A 30 -3.00 -7.43 -22.16
CA ALA A 30 -4.02 -6.78 -21.34
C ALA A 30 -4.59 -7.66 -20.23
N GLU A 31 -4.49 -8.97 -20.35
CA GLU A 31 -5.00 -9.89 -19.34
C GLU A 31 -4.02 -10.13 -18.19
N ILE A 32 -2.72 -10.14 -18.50
CA ILE A 32 -1.68 -10.47 -17.52
C ILE A 32 -1.42 -9.31 -16.55
N MET A 33 -1.35 -8.10 -17.05
CA MET A 33 -1.01 -6.93 -16.24
C MET A 33 -2.05 -6.60 -15.15
N PRO A 34 -3.37 -6.54 -15.47
CA PRO A 34 -4.36 -6.30 -14.43
C PRO A 34 -4.40 -7.38 -13.37
N GLN A 35 -4.30 -8.64 -13.76
CA GLN A 35 -4.29 -9.75 -12.83
C GLN A 35 -3.08 -9.70 -11.90
N LEU A 36 -1.91 -9.40 -12.44
CA LEU A 36 -0.67 -9.26 -11.68
C LEU A 36 -0.79 -8.13 -10.64
N VAL A 37 -1.41 -7.02 -11.00
CA VAL A 37 -1.65 -5.91 -10.07
C VAL A 37 -2.64 -6.31 -8.98
N VAL A 38 -3.69 -7.05 -9.31
CA VAL A 38 -4.64 -7.56 -8.32
C VAL A 38 -3.94 -8.50 -7.33
N GLU A 39 -3.09 -9.40 -7.82
CA GLU A 39 -2.31 -10.30 -6.97
C GLU A 39 -1.35 -9.52 -6.07
N THR A 40 -0.76 -8.45 -6.60
CA THR A 40 0.12 -7.57 -5.83
C THR A 40 -0.65 -6.86 -4.72
N PHE A 41 -1.84 -6.33 -5.01
CA PHE A 41 -2.71 -5.73 -3.99
C PHE A 41 -3.05 -6.73 -2.89
N SER A 42 -3.45 -7.94 -3.26
CA SER A 42 -3.80 -8.99 -2.30
C SER A 42 -2.63 -9.34 -1.39
N TYR A 43 -1.45 -9.48 -1.97
CA TYR A 43 -0.24 -9.78 -1.19
C TYR A 43 0.05 -8.66 -0.20
N ILE A 44 -0.01 -7.41 -0.64
CA ILE A 44 0.26 -6.25 0.22
C ILE A 44 -0.75 -6.19 1.38
N GLU A 45 -2.03 -6.38 1.10
CA GLU A 45 -3.08 -6.37 2.14
C GLU A 45 -2.85 -7.46 3.19
N GLU A 46 -2.44 -8.64 2.78
CA GLU A 46 -2.19 -9.77 3.68
C GLU A 46 -0.93 -9.61 4.51
N HIS A 47 0.03 -8.80 4.06
CA HIS A 47 1.35 -8.68 4.67
C HIS A 47 1.66 -7.28 5.19
N LEU A 48 0.65 -6.44 5.44
CA LEU A 48 0.85 -5.07 5.90
C LEU A 48 1.56 -4.97 7.25
N THR A 49 1.44 -5.99 8.07
CA THR A 49 2.09 -6.04 9.39
C THR A 49 3.56 -6.49 9.30
N GLN A 50 4.03 -6.81 8.11
CA GLN A 50 5.38 -7.32 7.87
C GLN A 50 6.12 -6.40 6.91
N GLU A 51 7.44 -6.59 6.84
CA GLU A 51 8.23 -5.93 5.82
C GLU A 51 7.92 -6.52 4.44
N ILE A 52 7.56 -5.67 3.49
CA ILE A 52 7.26 -6.09 2.12
C ILE A 52 8.42 -5.66 1.22
N THR A 53 9.07 -6.65 0.58
CA THR A 53 10.18 -6.41 -0.34
C THR A 53 9.82 -6.89 -1.74
N LEU A 54 10.50 -6.34 -2.76
CA LEU A 54 10.35 -6.80 -4.13
C LEU A 54 10.69 -8.28 -4.27
N LYS A 55 11.71 -8.74 -3.55
CA LYS A 55 12.12 -10.13 -3.57
C LYS A 55 11.00 -11.06 -3.09
N LYS A 56 10.32 -10.71 -2.01
CA LYS A 56 9.19 -11.48 -1.51
C LYS A 56 8.02 -11.49 -2.49
N LEU A 57 7.78 -10.36 -3.15
CA LEU A 57 6.76 -10.27 -4.20
C LEU A 57 7.11 -11.16 -5.40
N GLU A 58 8.38 -11.16 -5.82
CA GLU A 58 8.85 -12.03 -6.89
C GLU A 58 8.59 -13.50 -6.59
N GLU A 59 8.90 -13.92 -5.37
CA GLU A 59 8.72 -15.29 -4.94
C GLU A 59 7.25 -15.71 -4.91
N HIS A 60 6.38 -14.80 -4.53
CA HIS A 60 4.95 -15.07 -4.42
C HIS A 60 4.23 -15.01 -5.78
N ILE A 61 4.54 -14.02 -6.59
CA ILE A 61 3.84 -13.72 -7.84
C ILE A 61 4.49 -14.42 -9.03
N HIS A 62 5.75 -14.87 -8.90
CA HIS A 62 6.53 -15.56 -9.93
C HIS A 62 6.80 -14.70 -11.18
N HIS A 63 7.00 -13.41 -10.97
CA HIS A 63 7.44 -12.45 -11.98
C HIS A 63 8.58 -11.63 -11.39
N SER A 64 9.41 -11.02 -12.25
CA SER A 64 10.50 -10.16 -11.77
C SER A 64 9.95 -8.93 -11.07
N GLY A 65 10.66 -8.45 -10.03
CA GLY A 65 10.27 -7.25 -9.30
C GLY A 65 10.21 -6.02 -10.19
N THR A 66 11.11 -5.92 -11.16
CA THR A 66 11.11 -4.84 -12.14
C THR A 66 9.82 -4.84 -12.97
N TYR A 67 9.39 -6.01 -13.41
CA TYR A 67 8.15 -6.15 -14.18
C TYR A 67 6.92 -5.82 -13.31
N ILE A 68 6.88 -6.35 -12.09
CA ILE A 68 5.80 -6.07 -11.13
C ILE A 68 5.69 -4.57 -10.88
N SER A 69 6.80 -3.89 -10.58
CA SER A 69 6.85 -2.46 -10.32
C SER A 69 6.37 -1.64 -11.52
N ARG A 70 6.80 -2.03 -12.70
CA ARG A 70 6.43 -1.34 -13.95
C ARG A 70 4.93 -1.47 -14.23
N CYS A 71 4.38 -2.66 -14.11
CA CYS A 71 2.96 -2.91 -14.31
C CYS A 71 2.12 -2.17 -13.28
N PHE A 72 2.55 -2.20 -12.03
CA PHE A 72 1.85 -1.53 -10.94
C PHE A 72 1.76 -0.03 -11.19
N LYS A 73 2.90 0.61 -11.48
CA LYS A 73 2.94 2.05 -11.74
C LYS A 73 2.14 2.43 -12.98
N ARG A 74 2.21 1.61 -14.02
CA ARG A 74 1.49 1.86 -15.27
C ARG A 74 -0.03 1.83 -15.06
N ILE A 75 -0.52 0.88 -14.28
CA ILE A 75 -1.95 0.71 -14.04
C ILE A 75 -2.49 1.68 -12.98
N THR A 76 -1.77 1.86 -11.88
CA THR A 76 -2.23 2.68 -10.75
C THR A 76 -1.81 4.14 -10.82
N GLY A 77 -0.76 4.45 -11.57
CA GLY A 77 -0.20 5.80 -11.64
C GLY A 77 0.75 6.16 -10.51
N ILE A 78 0.88 5.30 -9.50
CA ILE A 78 1.79 5.52 -8.37
C ILE A 78 2.78 4.37 -8.27
N SER A 79 3.95 4.63 -7.67
CA SER A 79 4.95 3.58 -7.49
C SER A 79 4.47 2.57 -6.45
N LEU A 80 4.96 1.33 -6.59
CA LEU A 80 4.67 0.25 -5.65
C LEU A 80 5.08 0.64 -4.23
N GLN A 81 6.26 1.25 -4.08
CA GLN A 81 6.78 1.72 -2.80
C GLN A 81 5.85 2.75 -2.15
N GLN A 82 5.42 3.75 -2.91
CA GLN A 82 4.48 4.77 -2.43
C GLN A 82 3.17 4.15 -1.96
N PHE A 83 2.66 3.18 -2.71
CA PHE A 83 1.43 2.48 -2.35
C PHE A 83 1.58 1.72 -1.04
N ILE A 84 2.66 0.94 -0.90
CA ILE A 84 2.94 0.17 0.32
C ILE A 84 3.02 1.09 1.53
N LEU A 85 3.77 2.20 1.42
CA LEU A 85 3.92 3.15 2.51
C LEU A 85 2.58 3.81 2.87
N ALA A 86 1.80 4.22 1.88
CA ALA A 86 0.49 4.82 2.10
C ALA A 86 -0.44 3.85 2.84
N LYS A 87 -0.44 2.58 2.46
CA LYS A 87 -1.26 1.56 3.12
C LYS A 87 -0.81 1.32 4.57
N LYS A 88 0.49 1.27 4.81
CA LYS A 88 1.04 1.10 6.16
C LYS A 88 0.69 2.30 7.05
N ILE A 89 0.78 3.52 6.53
CA ILE A 89 0.42 4.72 7.30
C ILE A 89 -1.09 4.75 7.58
N THR A 90 -1.92 4.34 6.65
CA THR A 90 -3.37 4.24 6.86
C THR A 90 -3.70 3.25 7.98
N LEU A 91 -3.07 2.08 7.98
CA LEU A 91 -3.19 1.11 9.08
C LEU A 91 -2.68 1.69 10.39
N SER A 92 -1.56 2.40 10.34
CA SER A 92 -0.98 3.09 11.49
C SER A 92 -1.98 4.05 12.13
N CYS A 93 -2.66 4.86 11.33
CA CYS A 93 -3.67 5.81 11.82
C CYS A 93 -4.78 5.08 12.59
N ARG A 94 -5.25 3.96 12.07
CA ARG A 94 -6.27 3.16 12.74
C ARG A 94 -5.78 2.62 14.09
N LEU A 95 -4.58 2.07 14.11
CA LEU A 95 -4.01 1.49 15.33
C LEU A 95 -3.75 2.58 16.40
N LEU A 96 -3.31 3.75 15.98
CA LEU A 96 -3.13 4.88 16.90
C LEU A 96 -4.46 5.31 17.51
N ARG A 97 -5.52 5.36 16.72
CA ARG A 97 -6.87 5.68 17.22
C ARG A 97 -7.39 4.62 18.18
N GLU A 98 -7.00 3.37 17.99
CA GLU A 98 -7.38 2.26 18.88
C GLU A 98 -6.64 2.31 20.22
N GLY A 99 -5.62 3.15 20.36
CA GLY A 99 -4.92 3.38 21.60
C GLY A 99 -3.55 2.72 21.74
N TYR A 100 -3.07 2.07 20.68
CA TYR A 100 -1.72 1.47 20.71
C TYR A 100 -0.67 2.58 20.76
N ALA A 101 0.40 2.35 21.52
CA ALA A 101 1.50 3.30 21.61
C ALA A 101 2.20 3.46 20.25
N PRO A 102 2.66 4.68 19.90
CA PRO A 102 3.35 4.87 18.60
C PRO A 102 4.52 3.93 18.37
N SER A 103 5.28 3.59 19.40
CA SER A 103 6.39 2.64 19.31
C SER A 103 5.92 1.23 18.93
N GLU A 104 4.77 0.82 19.48
CA GLU A 104 4.16 -0.46 19.14
C GLU A 104 3.64 -0.46 17.70
N VAL A 105 2.98 0.62 17.30
CA VAL A 105 2.41 0.77 15.97
C VAL A 105 3.51 0.71 14.89
N CYS A 106 4.68 1.26 15.18
CA CYS A 106 5.85 1.17 14.31
C CYS A 106 6.13 -0.29 13.90
N TYR A 107 6.23 -1.17 14.89
CA TYR A 107 6.51 -2.59 14.64
C TYR A 107 5.30 -3.33 14.07
N MET A 108 4.10 -3.00 14.52
CA MET A 108 2.87 -3.62 14.03
C MET A 108 2.62 -3.35 12.55
N THR A 109 3.18 -2.28 12.01
CA THR A 109 3.07 -1.93 10.59
C THR A 109 4.30 -2.30 9.78
N GLY A 110 5.21 -3.09 10.36
CA GLY A 110 6.36 -3.63 9.66
C GLY A 110 7.52 -2.67 9.45
N PHE A 111 7.56 -1.56 10.18
CA PHE A 111 8.72 -0.68 10.16
C PHE A 111 9.78 -1.19 11.12
N ASN A 112 11.03 -1.21 10.68
CA ASN A 112 12.16 -1.70 11.47
C ASN A 112 12.71 -0.66 12.46
N ASN A 113 12.41 0.60 12.23
CA ASN A 113 13.07 1.73 12.89
C ASN A 113 12.04 2.83 13.13
N TYR A 114 11.93 3.26 14.39
CA TYR A 114 10.97 4.29 14.78
C TYR A 114 11.22 5.62 14.09
N SER A 115 12.49 6.00 13.92
CA SER A 115 12.82 7.27 13.23
C SER A 115 12.33 7.27 11.80
N ASN A 116 12.46 6.16 11.08
CA ASN A 116 11.97 6.01 9.73
C ASN A 116 10.43 6.04 9.69
N TYR A 117 9.79 5.33 10.62
CA TYR A 117 8.34 5.33 10.76
C TYR A 117 7.80 6.74 11.02
N SER A 118 8.35 7.41 12.01
CA SER A 118 7.93 8.77 12.41
C SER A 118 8.10 9.77 11.28
N ARG A 119 9.21 9.70 10.55
CA ARG A 119 9.47 10.56 9.40
C ARG A 119 8.46 10.32 8.28
N THR A 120 8.22 9.07 7.94
CA THR A 120 7.27 8.68 6.89
C THR A 120 5.86 9.11 7.27
N PHE A 121 5.47 8.86 8.51
CA PHE A 121 4.15 9.26 9.01
C PHE A 121 3.97 10.78 8.94
N SER A 122 4.94 11.52 9.45
CA SER A 122 4.89 13.00 9.47
C SER A 122 4.84 13.58 8.06
N LYS A 123 5.58 13.00 7.14
CA LYS A 123 5.59 13.44 5.75
C LYS A 123 4.22 13.26 5.09
N GLN A 124 3.53 12.16 5.37
CA GLN A 124 2.24 11.88 4.76
C GLN A 124 1.07 12.55 5.48
N MET A 125 1.13 12.62 6.81
CA MET A 125 0.01 13.11 7.62
C MET A 125 0.16 14.56 8.08
N GLY A 126 1.35 15.14 8.00
CA GLY A 126 1.62 16.49 8.48
C GLY A 126 1.79 16.61 9.98
N LEU A 127 1.66 15.52 10.72
CA LEU A 127 1.79 15.46 12.18
C LEU A 127 2.63 14.26 12.58
N SER A 128 3.25 14.31 13.76
CA SER A 128 3.90 13.13 14.32
C SER A 128 2.85 12.09 14.75
N PRO A 129 3.22 10.82 14.83
CA PRO A 129 2.28 9.79 15.30
C PRO A 129 1.67 10.10 16.67
N LYS A 130 2.48 10.61 17.57
CA LYS A 130 2.03 10.98 18.92
C LYS A 130 1.00 12.12 18.88
N LYS A 131 1.26 13.17 18.12
CA LYS A 131 0.33 14.28 17.95
C LYS A 131 -0.98 13.84 17.31
N TYR A 132 -0.89 13.01 16.29
CA TYR A 132 -2.07 12.43 15.63
C TYR A 132 -2.92 11.68 16.64
N GLN A 133 -2.31 10.83 17.46
CA GLN A 133 -3.03 10.04 18.47
C GLN A 133 -3.71 10.96 19.49
N MET A 134 -3.02 11.99 19.95
CA MET A 134 -3.58 12.93 20.93
C MET A 134 -4.78 13.70 20.37
N MET A 135 -4.71 14.10 19.12
CA MET A 135 -5.79 14.83 18.46
C MET A 135 -7.00 13.95 18.10
N SER A 136 -6.80 12.63 18.02
CA SER A 136 -7.83 11.67 17.66
C SER A 136 -8.70 11.20 18.83
N ARG A 137 -8.34 11.60 20.04
CA ARG A 137 -9.09 11.24 21.26
C ARG A 137 -10.28 12.15 21.49
#